data_336a90449c9db836216a6c640496604e
#
_entry.id   336a90449c9db836216a6c640496604e
#
_cell.length_a   1.000
_cell.length_b   1.000
_cell.length_c   1.000
_cell.angle_alpha   90.00
_cell.angle_beta   90.00
_cell.angle_gamma   90.00
#
_symmetry.space_group_name_H-M   'P 1'
#
loop_
_entity.id
_entity.type
_entity.pdbx_description
1 polymer ?
#
loop_
_entity_poly.entity_id
_entity_poly.type
_entity_poly.pdbx_seq_one_letter_code
_entity_poly.pdbx_strand_id
1 'polypeptide(L)'
;QAVGEQLVRAGELGAFSAAATESRWFGARVRNVQETEAASELADELAAALHTTRRAVDTAAAQAGLRPERTVAGWAEQADLYRRVARTLTEFTPEVFSLDVPQLVAATATSSWRRLHLVEMSSVTRSRLRRAAKDAVRPGVQPTDLHGALVDAAAVLEDWNRHAAEPGTPPQVPDQGEHVMGQVGQVRERLRRLEGVLAPEAVAEAPLEERDVDDLVAAVDGLVADRDTLATLPERTLVLDSLRDHGLAELLEDLRDREVPTEALTAELELAWWQSALEAMISGDDFLAMMSGTDLAEVERGFRDLDRAHLERGGARLSAALAARWREALRTYRADAAVLRTLLKQGSPTVESLATITPELLQPLVPVVTTSPMA
;
A
#
# COMPACT_ATOMS: atom_id res chain seq x y z
N GLN A 1 -5.99 -29.13 -3.60
CA GLN A 1 -4.58 -29.55 -3.70
C GLN A 1 -3.82 -28.62 -4.65
N ALA A 2 -4.29 -28.39 -5.89
CA ALA A 2 -3.63 -27.49 -6.86
C ALA A 2 -3.43 -26.06 -6.34
N VAL A 3 -4.43 -25.49 -5.64
CA VAL A 3 -4.36 -24.15 -5.06
C VAL A 3 -3.29 -24.06 -3.95
N GLY A 4 -3.17 -25.10 -3.12
CA GLY A 4 -2.13 -25.18 -2.10
C GLY A 4 -0.72 -25.23 -2.70
N GLU A 5 -0.53 -25.98 -3.77
CA GLU A 5 0.74 -26.05 -4.50
C GLU A 5 1.11 -24.70 -5.12
N GLN A 6 0.13 -23.96 -5.68
CA GLN A 6 0.35 -22.61 -6.20
C GLN A 6 0.69 -21.62 -5.08
N LEU A 7 0.04 -21.70 -3.90
CA LEU A 7 0.33 -20.84 -2.77
C LEU A 7 1.75 -21.04 -2.23
N VAL A 8 2.19 -22.31 -2.11
CA VAL A 8 3.57 -22.64 -1.74
C VAL A 8 4.55 -22.11 -2.79
N ARG A 9 4.21 -22.27 -4.10
CA ARG A 9 5.04 -21.73 -5.18
C ARG A 9 5.16 -20.22 -5.12
N ALA A 10 4.07 -19.50 -4.81
CA ALA A 10 4.12 -18.05 -4.58
C ALA A 10 5.08 -17.68 -3.42
N GLY A 11 5.07 -18.45 -2.33
CA GLY A 11 6.00 -18.29 -1.21
C GLY A 11 7.47 -18.53 -1.60
N GLU A 12 7.76 -19.59 -2.37
CA GLU A 12 9.09 -19.86 -2.90
C GLU A 12 9.62 -18.75 -3.81
N LEU A 13 8.72 -18.06 -4.53
CA LEU A 13 9.03 -16.90 -5.37
C LEU A 13 9.11 -15.60 -4.55
N GLY A 14 9.03 -15.67 -3.22
CA GLY A 14 9.19 -14.56 -2.30
C GLY A 14 7.96 -13.64 -2.19
N ALA A 15 6.76 -14.10 -2.58
CA ALA A 15 5.55 -13.25 -2.60
C ALA A 15 5.17 -12.70 -1.22
N PHE A 16 5.55 -13.38 -0.14
CA PHE A 16 5.19 -13.07 1.24
C PHE A 16 6.41 -12.68 2.11
N SER A 17 7.58 -12.45 1.52
CA SER A 17 8.78 -12.05 2.25
C SER A 17 8.93 -10.53 2.28
N ALA A 18 9.46 -9.98 3.40
CA ALA A 18 9.83 -8.57 3.50
C ALA A 18 10.76 -8.13 2.36
N ALA A 19 11.74 -8.95 2.01
CA ALA A 19 12.67 -8.67 0.92
C ALA A 19 11.98 -8.43 -0.44
N ALA A 20 10.84 -9.08 -0.69
CA ALA A 20 10.11 -8.88 -1.93
C ALA A 20 9.29 -7.57 -1.93
N THR A 21 8.75 -7.15 -0.77
CA THR A 21 8.04 -5.87 -0.64
C THR A 21 8.98 -4.68 -0.57
N GLU A 22 10.21 -4.89 -0.08
CA GLU A 22 11.28 -3.88 -0.07
C GLU A 22 12.00 -3.76 -1.42
N SER A 23 11.79 -4.73 -2.33
CA SER A 23 12.36 -4.69 -3.68
C SER A 23 11.95 -3.44 -4.42
N ARG A 24 12.91 -2.80 -5.09
CA ARG A 24 12.65 -1.63 -5.95
C ARG A 24 11.84 -1.97 -7.19
N TRP A 25 11.78 -3.26 -7.57
CA TRP A 25 10.94 -3.79 -8.64
C TRP A 25 9.55 -4.23 -8.16
N PHE A 26 9.23 -4.05 -6.87
CA PHE A 26 7.92 -4.45 -6.36
C PHE A 26 6.79 -3.77 -7.15
N GLY A 27 5.85 -4.58 -7.64
CA GLY A 27 4.72 -4.09 -8.45
C GLY A 27 5.07 -3.65 -9.87
N ALA A 28 6.31 -3.89 -10.36
CA ALA A 28 6.70 -3.57 -11.72
C ALA A 28 5.83 -4.32 -12.75
N ARG A 29 5.55 -3.65 -13.87
CA ARG A 29 4.63 -4.10 -14.92
C ARG A 29 5.35 -4.98 -15.96
N VAL A 30 5.94 -6.08 -15.49
CA VAL A 30 6.59 -7.08 -16.34
C VAL A 30 5.82 -8.39 -16.30
N ARG A 31 5.51 -8.96 -17.47
CA ARG A 31 4.62 -10.12 -17.63
C ARG A 31 5.32 -11.36 -18.18
N ASN A 32 6.49 -11.21 -18.76
CA ASN A 32 7.23 -12.28 -19.37
C ASN A 32 8.73 -12.05 -19.32
N VAL A 33 9.52 -13.08 -19.63
CA VAL A 33 10.98 -13.05 -19.57
C VAL A 33 11.58 -11.98 -20.48
N GLN A 34 11.00 -11.73 -21.65
CA GLN A 34 11.51 -10.72 -22.59
C GLN A 34 11.34 -9.30 -22.04
N GLU A 35 10.20 -9.00 -21.40
CA GLU A 35 9.97 -7.72 -20.74
C GLU A 35 10.90 -7.54 -19.53
N THR A 36 11.19 -8.62 -18.82
CA THR A 36 12.15 -8.64 -17.70
C THR A 36 13.56 -8.32 -18.17
N GLU A 37 14.02 -8.97 -19.23
CA GLU A 37 15.34 -8.71 -19.84
C GLU A 37 15.42 -7.25 -20.32
N ALA A 38 14.41 -6.77 -21.04
CA ALA A 38 14.36 -5.39 -21.52
C ALA A 38 14.34 -4.36 -20.38
N ALA A 39 13.67 -4.64 -19.25
CA ALA A 39 13.67 -3.79 -18.07
C ALA A 39 15.04 -3.77 -17.38
N SER A 40 15.70 -4.91 -17.28
CA SER A 40 17.06 -5.04 -16.74
C SER A 40 18.07 -4.28 -17.59
N GLU A 41 18.05 -4.46 -18.90
CA GLU A 41 18.91 -3.73 -19.85
C GLU A 41 18.67 -2.22 -19.78
N LEU A 42 17.41 -1.80 -19.70
CA LEU A 42 17.05 -0.39 -19.57
C LEU A 42 17.60 0.23 -18.28
N ALA A 43 17.57 -0.49 -17.16
CA ALA A 43 18.13 -0.03 -15.89
C ALA A 43 19.65 0.10 -15.97
N ASP A 44 20.36 -0.88 -16.56
CA ASP A 44 21.81 -0.85 -16.78
C ASP A 44 22.22 0.32 -17.67
N GLU A 45 21.53 0.49 -18.82
CA GLU A 45 21.79 1.59 -19.73
C GLU A 45 21.55 2.97 -19.10
N LEU A 46 20.48 3.08 -18.29
CA LEU A 46 20.12 4.32 -17.61
C LEU A 46 21.14 4.66 -16.52
N ALA A 47 21.58 3.70 -15.72
CA ALA A 47 22.61 3.90 -14.71
C ALA A 47 23.89 4.44 -15.34
N ALA A 48 24.39 3.79 -16.40
CA ALA A 48 25.58 4.24 -17.13
C ALA A 48 25.41 5.63 -17.75
N ALA A 49 24.22 5.90 -18.32
CA ALA A 49 23.91 7.18 -18.94
C ALA A 49 23.83 8.31 -17.89
N LEU A 50 23.21 8.09 -16.74
CA LEU A 50 23.11 9.07 -15.65
C LEU A 50 24.50 9.47 -15.15
N HIS A 51 25.36 8.51 -14.83
CA HIS A 51 26.73 8.79 -14.37
C HIS A 51 27.56 9.57 -15.40
N THR A 52 27.40 9.24 -16.68
CA THR A 52 28.13 9.90 -17.77
C THR A 52 27.60 11.30 -18.02
N THR A 53 26.27 11.43 -18.13
CA THR A 53 25.59 12.70 -18.42
C THR A 53 25.79 13.70 -17.30
N ARG A 54 25.72 13.29 -16.04
CA ARG A 54 25.99 14.15 -14.88
C ARG A 54 27.33 14.87 -15.01
N ARG A 55 28.41 14.11 -15.25
CA ARG A 55 29.78 14.71 -15.41
C ARG A 55 29.84 15.68 -16.58
N ALA A 56 29.19 15.35 -17.68
CA ALA A 56 29.16 16.20 -18.86
C ALA A 56 28.39 17.50 -18.61
N VAL A 57 27.23 17.41 -17.93
CA VAL A 57 26.41 18.57 -17.54
C VAL A 57 27.15 19.46 -16.56
N ASP A 58 27.77 18.91 -15.51
CA ASP A 58 28.53 19.66 -14.52
C ASP A 58 29.74 20.40 -15.19
N THR A 59 30.43 19.73 -16.11
CA THR A 59 31.52 20.32 -16.86
C THR A 59 31.04 21.45 -17.77
N ALA A 60 29.92 21.24 -18.48
CA ALA A 60 29.33 22.24 -19.36
C ALA A 60 28.81 23.46 -18.57
N ALA A 61 28.17 23.22 -17.44
CA ALA A 61 27.69 24.29 -16.55
C ALA A 61 28.87 25.14 -16.04
N ALA A 62 29.95 24.50 -15.57
CA ALA A 62 31.15 25.18 -15.11
C ALA A 62 31.82 26.01 -16.24
N GLN A 63 31.93 25.46 -17.46
CA GLN A 63 32.45 26.20 -18.62
C GLN A 63 31.58 27.41 -18.98
N ALA A 64 30.25 27.22 -18.89
CA ALA A 64 29.30 28.29 -19.19
C ALA A 64 29.15 29.32 -18.05
N GLY A 65 29.68 29.05 -16.87
CA GLY A 65 29.49 29.88 -15.67
C GLY A 65 28.08 29.83 -15.12
N LEU A 66 27.39 28.71 -15.30
CA LEU A 66 26.09 28.44 -14.75
C LEU A 66 26.16 27.62 -13.43
N ARG A 67 25.12 27.72 -12.62
CA ARG A 67 24.97 26.86 -11.44
C ARG A 67 24.65 25.44 -11.88
N PRO A 68 25.22 24.40 -11.24
CA PRO A 68 24.87 23.02 -11.53
C PRO A 68 23.44 22.76 -11.12
N GLU A 69 22.67 22.16 -12.00
CA GLU A 69 21.29 21.72 -11.73
C GLU A 69 21.28 20.33 -11.07
N ARG A 70 20.34 20.15 -10.16
CA ARG A 70 20.26 18.95 -9.32
C ARG A 70 19.21 17.95 -9.77
N THR A 71 18.48 18.22 -10.85
CA THR A 71 17.45 17.36 -11.41
C THR A 71 17.65 17.16 -12.90
N VAL A 72 17.16 16.05 -13.44
CA VAL A 72 17.21 15.82 -14.90
C VAL A 72 16.32 16.83 -15.65
N ALA A 73 15.22 17.27 -15.04
CA ALA A 73 14.39 18.35 -15.58
C ALA A 73 15.21 19.66 -15.68
N GLY A 74 15.95 20.03 -14.63
CA GLY A 74 16.86 21.19 -14.65
C GLY A 74 17.98 21.06 -15.70
N TRP A 75 18.53 19.85 -15.88
CA TRP A 75 19.48 19.60 -16.99
C TRP A 75 18.87 19.88 -18.36
N ALA A 76 17.59 19.49 -18.53
CA ALA A 76 16.88 19.73 -19.80
C ALA A 76 16.62 21.22 -20.02
N GLU A 77 16.32 21.97 -18.97
CA GLU A 77 16.17 23.43 -19.03
C GLU A 77 17.48 24.12 -19.42
N GLN A 78 18.60 23.72 -18.79
CA GLN A 78 19.93 24.23 -19.18
C GLN A 78 20.29 23.84 -20.60
N ALA A 79 20.05 22.62 -21.04
CA ALA A 79 20.26 22.17 -22.40
C ALA A 79 19.43 22.97 -23.41
N ASP A 80 18.18 23.29 -23.08
CA ASP A 80 17.35 24.18 -23.93
C ASP A 80 17.90 25.61 -23.97
N LEU A 81 18.38 26.10 -22.83
CA LEU A 81 19.03 27.44 -22.77
C LEU A 81 20.24 27.50 -23.68
N TYR A 82 21.13 26.47 -23.68
CA TYR A 82 22.25 26.41 -24.63
C TYR A 82 21.78 26.42 -26.09
N ARG A 83 20.72 25.72 -26.42
CA ARG A 83 20.13 25.70 -27.77
C ARG A 83 19.63 27.08 -28.19
N ARG A 84 18.96 27.79 -27.28
CA ARG A 84 18.47 29.14 -27.52
C ARG A 84 19.61 30.14 -27.67
N VAL A 85 20.65 30.05 -26.84
CA VAL A 85 21.89 30.84 -27.01
C VAL A 85 22.54 30.55 -28.37
N ALA A 86 22.74 29.27 -28.72
CA ALA A 86 23.28 28.87 -30.01
C ALA A 86 22.51 29.49 -31.18
N ARG A 87 21.15 29.41 -31.11
CA ARG A 87 20.27 30.00 -32.12
C ARG A 87 20.42 31.51 -32.20
N THR A 88 20.46 32.23 -31.10
CA THR A 88 20.69 33.67 -31.05
C THR A 88 22.05 34.02 -31.71
N LEU A 89 23.08 33.23 -31.44
CA LEU A 89 24.41 33.41 -31.99
C LEU A 89 24.51 33.05 -33.51
N THR A 90 23.49 32.44 -34.12
CA THR A 90 23.44 32.33 -35.59
C THR A 90 23.13 33.67 -36.26
N GLU A 91 22.41 34.56 -35.58
CA GLU A 91 22.01 35.87 -36.10
C GLU A 91 22.87 37.00 -35.58
N PHE A 92 23.33 36.94 -34.35
CA PHE A 92 24.11 37.96 -33.65
C PHE A 92 25.53 37.49 -33.34
N THR A 93 26.42 38.45 -33.16
CA THR A 93 27.72 38.20 -32.54
C THR A 93 27.60 38.13 -31.01
N PRO A 94 28.53 37.48 -30.28
CA PRO A 94 28.45 37.35 -28.82
C PRO A 94 28.37 38.70 -28.09
N GLU A 95 28.85 39.79 -28.69
CA GLU A 95 28.80 41.13 -28.12
C GLU A 95 27.39 41.62 -27.88
N VAL A 96 26.35 41.04 -28.52
CA VAL A 96 24.96 41.39 -28.28
C VAL A 96 24.58 41.26 -26.81
N PHE A 97 25.11 40.27 -26.12
CA PHE A 97 24.83 40.03 -24.69
C PHE A 97 25.57 41.01 -23.75
N SER A 98 26.54 41.72 -24.27
CA SER A 98 27.25 42.79 -23.52
C SER A 98 26.58 44.17 -23.66
N LEU A 99 25.61 44.28 -24.55
CA LEU A 99 24.81 45.49 -24.75
C LEU A 99 23.57 45.51 -23.85
N ASP A 100 22.98 46.70 -23.70
CA ASP A 100 21.70 46.84 -23.05
C ASP A 100 20.57 46.35 -23.99
N VAL A 101 20.39 45.02 -24.05
CA VAL A 101 19.42 44.37 -24.97
C VAL A 101 18.00 44.91 -24.80
N PRO A 102 17.46 45.13 -23.59
CA PRO A 102 16.18 45.80 -23.41
C PRO A 102 16.08 47.17 -24.10
N GLN A 103 17.12 47.99 -24.05
CA GLN A 103 17.13 49.28 -24.76
C GLN A 103 17.20 49.08 -26.27
N LEU A 104 17.91 48.09 -26.78
CA LEU A 104 17.96 47.75 -28.22
C LEU A 104 16.54 47.32 -28.71
N VAL A 105 15.83 46.49 -27.93
CA VAL A 105 14.45 46.11 -28.20
C VAL A 105 13.57 47.35 -28.29
N ALA A 106 13.64 48.24 -27.30
CA ALA A 106 12.84 49.47 -27.28
C ALA A 106 13.17 50.41 -28.46
N ALA A 107 14.43 50.48 -28.87
CA ALA A 107 14.86 51.34 -29.99
C ALA A 107 14.38 50.79 -31.36
N THR A 108 14.32 49.48 -31.55
CA THR A 108 13.89 48.82 -32.80
C THR A 108 12.37 48.68 -32.87
N ALA A 109 11.67 48.70 -31.75
CA ALA A 109 10.21 48.60 -31.64
C ALA A 109 9.45 49.71 -32.38
N THR A 110 8.17 49.44 -32.69
CA THR A 110 7.25 50.43 -33.27
C THR A 110 6.90 51.53 -32.24
N SER A 111 6.39 52.67 -32.73
CA SER A 111 5.93 53.76 -31.82
C SER A 111 4.75 53.34 -30.92
N SER A 112 3.89 52.47 -31.41
CA SER A 112 2.78 51.92 -30.64
C SER A 112 3.27 51.01 -29.51
N TRP A 113 4.25 50.14 -29.77
CA TRP A 113 4.86 49.27 -28.77
C TRP A 113 5.51 50.11 -27.64
N ARG A 114 6.30 51.11 -27.97
CA ARG A 114 6.92 52.00 -26.97
C ARG A 114 5.94 52.72 -26.08
N ARG A 115 4.82 53.20 -26.68
CA ARG A 115 3.74 53.84 -25.89
C ARG A 115 3.09 52.85 -24.92
N LEU A 116 2.84 51.65 -25.38
CA LEU A 116 2.25 50.60 -24.54
C LEU A 116 3.15 50.23 -23.34
N HIS A 117 4.46 50.21 -23.57
CA HIS A 117 5.47 49.88 -22.54
C HIS A 117 6.02 51.09 -21.80
N LEU A 118 5.42 52.27 -21.98
CA LEU A 118 5.79 53.54 -21.33
C LEU A 118 7.31 53.88 -21.49
N VAL A 119 7.92 53.54 -22.66
CA VAL A 119 9.29 53.82 -22.93
C VAL A 119 9.45 55.15 -23.70
N GLU A 120 10.02 56.14 -23.04
CA GLU A 120 10.42 57.42 -23.65
C GLU A 120 11.87 57.37 -24.13
N MET A 121 12.11 57.73 -25.37
CA MET A 121 13.45 57.70 -25.95
C MET A 121 13.60 58.84 -26.96
N SER A 122 14.70 59.60 -26.82
CA SER A 122 15.02 60.67 -27.77
C SER A 122 15.31 60.08 -29.15
N SER A 123 15.09 60.88 -30.22
CA SER A 123 15.39 60.45 -31.60
C SER A 123 16.88 60.13 -31.81
N VAL A 124 17.76 60.88 -31.15
CA VAL A 124 19.21 60.69 -31.20
C VAL A 124 19.62 59.36 -30.53
N THR A 125 19.11 59.13 -29.30
CA THR A 125 19.37 57.88 -28.58
C THR A 125 18.87 56.68 -29.37
N ARG A 126 17.65 56.76 -29.91
CA ARG A 126 17.04 55.68 -30.73
C ARG A 126 17.90 55.40 -31.99
N SER A 127 18.38 56.43 -32.70
CA SER A 127 19.22 56.22 -33.90
C SER A 127 20.52 55.52 -33.53
N ARG A 128 21.17 55.93 -32.43
CA ARG A 128 22.40 55.33 -31.94
C ARG A 128 22.19 53.83 -31.57
N LEU A 129 21.13 53.54 -30.83
CA LEU A 129 20.83 52.15 -30.40
C LEU A 129 20.44 51.26 -31.59
N ARG A 130 19.70 51.80 -32.57
CA ARG A 130 19.42 51.05 -33.82
C ARG A 130 20.67 50.73 -34.62
N ARG A 131 21.68 51.63 -34.61
CA ARG A 131 22.93 51.34 -35.23
C ARG A 131 23.69 50.25 -34.45
N ALA A 132 23.79 50.36 -33.14
CA ALA A 132 24.40 49.34 -32.31
C ALA A 132 23.72 47.96 -32.49
N ALA A 133 22.36 47.93 -32.58
CA ALA A 133 21.62 46.69 -32.87
C ALA A 133 22.01 46.08 -34.24
N LYS A 134 22.21 46.90 -35.28
CA LYS A 134 22.65 46.42 -36.58
C LYS A 134 24.11 45.98 -36.59
N ASP A 135 24.97 46.70 -35.86
CA ASP A 135 26.40 46.36 -35.73
C ASP A 135 26.64 45.07 -34.97
N ALA A 136 25.68 44.68 -34.07
CA ALA A 136 25.70 43.41 -33.37
C ALA A 136 25.20 42.22 -34.23
N VAL A 137 24.59 42.47 -35.40
CA VAL A 137 24.19 41.38 -36.31
C VAL A 137 25.46 40.80 -36.98
N ARG A 138 25.48 39.48 -37.09
CA ARG A 138 26.62 38.76 -37.70
C ARG A 138 26.86 39.20 -39.17
N PRO A 139 28.11 39.41 -39.58
CA PRO A 139 28.41 39.76 -40.98
C PRO A 139 27.84 38.74 -41.98
N GLY A 140 27.11 39.23 -42.98
CA GLY A 140 26.48 38.40 -43.99
C GLY A 140 25.08 37.87 -43.62
N VAL A 141 24.61 38.11 -42.41
CA VAL A 141 23.24 37.75 -41.94
C VAL A 141 22.33 38.98 -42.03
N GLN A 142 21.12 38.80 -42.51
CA GLN A 142 20.06 39.81 -42.52
C GLN A 142 18.81 39.22 -41.82
N PRO A 143 18.60 39.49 -40.52
CA PRO A 143 17.39 39.04 -39.83
C PRO A 143 16.14 39.61 -40.53
N THR A 144 15.17 38.77 -40.80
CA THR A 144 13.89 39.19 -41.39
C THR A 144 13.13 40.14 -40.46
N ASP A 145 13.21 39.90 -39.16
CA ASP A 145 12.66 40.73 -38.09
C ASP A 145 13.74 40.98 -37.00
N LEU A 146 14.50 42.06 -37.14
CA LEU A 146 15.52 42.44 -36.16
C LEU A 146 14.93 42.72 -34.79
N HIS A 147 13.69 43.24 -34.70
CA HIS A 147 13.06 43.53 -33.43
C HIS A 147 12.68 42.19 -32.71
N GLY A 148 12.05 41.25 -33.39
CA GLY A 148 11.70 39.94 -32.86
C GLY A 148 12.94 39.19 -32.41
N ALA A 149 14.02 39.16 -33.22
CA ALA A 149 15.29 38.53 -32.86
C ALA A 149 15.93 39.13 -31.58
N LEU A 150 15.82 40.45 -31.38
CA LEU A 150 16.29 41.10 -30.14
C LEU A 150 15.40 40.80 -28.94
N VAL A 151 14.08 40.63 -29.13
CA VAL A 151 13.17 40.18 -28.07
C VAL A 151 13.54 38.77 -27.60
N ASP A 152 13.82 37.87 -28.55
CA ASP A 152 14.30 36.52 -28.25
C ASP A 152 15.65 36.55 -27.51
N ALA A 153 16.59 37.39 -27.94
CA ALA A 153 17.89 37.59 -27.28
C ALA A 153 17.73 38.13 -25.85
N ALA A 154 16.78 39.07 -25.62
CA ALA A 154 16.47 39.58 -24.30
C ALA A 154 15.93 38.50 -23.37
N ALA A 155 15.01 37.67 -23.86
CA ALA A 155 14.45 36.54 -23.10
C ALA A 155 15.54 35.49 -22.75
N VAL A 156 16.45 35.20 -23.70
CA VAL A 156 17.61 34.32 -23.47
C VAL A 156 18.51 34.88 -22.38
N LEU A 157 18.82 36.18 -22.44
CA LEU A 157 19.68 36.84 -21.44
C LEU A 157 19.02 36.86 -20.03
N GLU A 158 17.73 37.08 -19.96
CA GLU A 158 16.99 37.03 -18.70
C GLU A 158 17.02 35.62 -18.08
N ASP A 159 16.76 34.60 -18.91
CA ASP A 159 16.80 33.20 -18.46
C ASP A 159 18.22 32.81 -18.05
N TRP A 160 19.23 33.22 -18.82
CA TRP A 160 20.62 32.99 -18.48
C TRP A 160 21.00 33.56 -17.11
N ASN A 161 20.61 34.80 -16.83
CA ASN A 161 20.93 35.48 -15.58
C ASN A 161 20.27 34.81 -14.36
N ARG A 162 19.16 34.09 -14.57
CA ARG A 162 18.52 33.28 -13.48
C ARG A 162 19.37 32.05 -13.13
N HIS A 163 20.05 31.46 -14.10
CA HIS A 163 20.87 30.26 -13.92
C HIS A 163 22.36 30.55 -13.71
N ALA A 164 22.83 31.77 -13.98
CA ALA A 164 24.21 32.15 -13.85
C ALA A 164 24.74 32.04 -12.42
N ALA A 165 25.94 31.51 -12.26
CA ALA A 165 26.63 31.41 -10.98
C ALA A 165 26.96 32.78 -10.41
N GLU A 166 27.44 33.69 -11.29
CA GLU A 166 27.79 35.06 -10.95
C GLU A 166 27.01 36.04 -11.82
N PRO A 167 26.55 37.19 -11.24
CA PRO A 167 25.87 38.23 -12.01
C PRO A 167 26.75 38.78 -13.14
N GLY A 168 26.17 38.92 -14.33
CA GLY A 168 26.86 39.49 -15.48
C GLY A 168 27.70 38.50 -16.29
N THR A 169 27.66 37.21 -15.98
CA THR A 169 28.26 36.17 -16.83
C THR A 169 27.56 36.17 -18.20
N PRO A 170 28.26 36.39 -19.30
CA PRO A 170 27.64 36.46 -20.61
C PRO A 170 27.18 35.07 -21.09
N PRO A 171 26.06 34.99 -21.81
CA PRO A 171 25.61 33.74 -22.41
C PRO A 171 26.62 33.19 -23.40
N GLN A 172 26.97 31.94 -23.24
CA GLN A 172 27.87 31.21 -24.14
C GLN A 172 27.45 29.74 -24.28
N VAL A 173 27.78 29.13 -25.40
CA VAL A 173 27.57 27.70 -25.62
C VAL A 173 28.85 26.97 -25.22
N PRO A 174 28.81 26.01 -24.29
CA PRO A 174 30.01 25.21 -23.97
C PRO A 174 30.45 24.37 -25.16
N ASP A 175 31.73 24.03 -25.24
CA ASP A 175 32.35 23.33 -26.41
C ASP A 175 31.61 22.01 -26.77
N GLN A 176 31.09 21.33 -25.79
CA GLN A 176 30.33 20.07 -25.96
C GLN A 176 28.79 20.24 -25.80
N GLY A 177 28.28 21.46 -25.93
CA GLY A 177 26.87 21.77 -25.67
C GLY A 177 25.88 20.89 -26.46
N GLU A 178 26.14 20.66 -27.76
CA GLU A 178 25.29 19.77 -28.58
C GLU A 178 25.32 18.32 -28.09
N HIS A 179 26.48 17.82 -27.67
CA HIS A 179 26.62 16.47 -27.14
C HIS A 179 25.90 16.32 -25.83
N VAL A 180 26.01 17.26 -24.92
CA VAL A 180 25.27 17.28 -23.64
C VAL A 180 23.77 17.33 -23.87
N MET A 181 23.28 18.15 -24.79
CA MET A 181 21.85 18.19 -25.15
C MET A 181 21.35 16.82 -25.62
N GLY A 182 22.14 16.13 -26.45
CA GLY A 182 21.84 14.78 -26.90
C GLY A 182 21.77 13.75 -25.76
N GLN A 183 22.76 13.78 -24.87
CA GLN A 183 22.81 12.89 -23.71
C GLN A 183 21.62 13.11 -22.75
N VAL A 184 21.31 14.35 -22.40
CA VAL A 184 20.17 14.71 -21.57
C VAL A 184 18.84 14.21 -22.19
N GLY A 185 18.70 14.40 -23.51
CA GLY A 185 17.53 13.87 -24.24
C GLY A 185 17.38 12.35 -24.14
N GLN A 186 18.50 11.62 -24.26
CA GLN A 186 18.51 10.16 -24.11
C GLN A 186 18.19 9.70 -22.69
N VAL A 187 18.72 10.37 -21.67
CA VAL A 187 18.41 10.08 -20.25
C VAL A 187 16.90 10.27 -20.00
N ARG A 188 16.32 11.39 -20.43
CA ARG A 188 14.87 11.66 -20.28
C ARG A 188 14.00 10.61 -20.94
N GLU A 189 14.37 10.16 -22.13
CA GLU A 189 13.61 9.13 -22.84
C GLU A 189 13.68 7.79 -22.10
N ARG A 190 14.88 7.41 -21.60
CA ARG A 190 15.03 6.19 -20.78
C ARG A 190 14.25 6.27 -19.47
N LEU A 191 14.26 7.44 -18.80
CA LEU A 191 13.46 7.64 -17.58
C LEU A 191 11.98 7.44 -17.83
N ARG A 192 11.40 8.01 -18.89
CA ARG A 192 9.99 7.80 -19.23
C ARG A 192 9.68 6.33 -19.51
N ARG A 193 10.58 5.61 -20.18
CA ARG A 193 10.41 4.18 -20.41
C ARG A 193 10.45 3.40 -19.09
N LEU A 194 11.36 3.75 -18.18
CA LEU A 194 11.44 3.13 -16.86
C LEU A 194 10.20 3.42 -16.01
N GLU A 195 9.67 4.64 -16.02
CA GLU A 195 8.39 5.00 -15.37
C GLU A 195 7.22 4.15 -15.87
N GLY A 196 7.22 3.80 -17.15
CA GLY A 196 6.22 2.91 -17.73
C GLY A 196 6.30 1.46 -17.24
N VAL A 197 7.46 1.03 -16.76
CA VAL A 197 7.72 -0.32 -16.23
C VAL A 197 7.50 -0.39 -14.72
N LEU A 198 7.88 0.64 -13.97
CA LEU A 198 7.77 0.67 -12.51
C LEU A 198 6.30 0.68 -12.05
N ALA A 199 6.10 0.30 -10.78
CA ALA A 199 4.81 0.42 -10.14
C ALA A 199 4.33 1.88 -10.11
N PRO A 200 3.02 2.16 -10.28
CA PRO A 200 2.49 3.52 -10.22
C PRO A 200 2.83 4.24 -8.93
N GLU A 201 2.86 3.51 -7.82
CA GLU A 201 3.17 4.02 -6.49
C GLU A 201 4.61 4.52 -6.40
N ALA A 202 5.54 3.88 -7.10
CA ALA A 202 6.95 4.26 -7.12
C ALA A 202 7.20 5.63 -7.79
N VAL A 203 6.28 6.09 -8.64
CA VAL A 203 6.36 7.36 -9.38
C VAL A 203 5.26 8.35 -9.00
N ALA A 204 4.38 7.99 -8.04
CA ALA A 204 3.22 8.79 -7.68
C ALA A 204 3.56 10.13 -7.01
N GLU A 205 4.66 10.20 -6.25
CA GLU A 205 5.03 11.40 -5.50
C GLU A 205 5.60 12.50 -6.42
N ALA A 206 6.47 12.13 -7.37
CA ALA A 206 7.01 13.03 -8.38
C ALA A 206 7.57 12.23 -9.57
N PRO A 207 7.52 12.79 -10.80
CA PRO A 207 8.22 12.23 -11.96
C PRO A 207 9.71 12.01 -11.65
N LEU A 208 10.30 10.93 -12.21
CA LEU A 208 11.71 10.63 -11.96
C LEU A 208 12.65 11.76 -12.39
N GLU A 209 12.28 12.51 -13.42
CA GLU A 209 13.09 13.63 -13.91
C GLU A 209 13.14 14.85 -12.95
N GLU A 210 12.19 14.95 -12.01
CA GLU A 210 12.12 16.03 -11.00
C GLU A 210 12.84 15.67 -9.69
N ARG A 211 13.25 14.42 -9.50
CA ARG A 211 13.97 13.98 -8.31
C ARG A 211 15.39 14.50 -8.30
N ASP A 212 15.95 14.65 -7.08
CA ASP A 212 17.38 14.94 -6.94
C ASP A 212 18.20 13.84 -7.63
N VAL A 213 19.22 14.26 -8.38
CA VAL A 213 20.03 13.34 -9.21
C VAL A 213 20.79 12.32 -8.36
N ASP A 214 21.22 12.68 -7.16
CA ASP A 214 21.90 11.73 -6.26
C ASP A 214 20.93 10.62 -5.81
N ASP A 215 19.70 10.99 -5.45
CA ASP A 215 18.64 10.04 -5.08
C ASP A 215 18.20 9.18 -6.27
N LEU A 216 18.11 9.80 -7.45
CA LEU A 216 17.76 9.11 -8.68
C LEU A 216 18.83 8.07 -9.07
N VAL A 217 20.11 8.43 -9.00
CA VAL A 217 21.23 7.51 -9.25
C VAL A 217 21.18 6.35 -8.26
N ALA A 218 21.04 6.62 -6.96
CA ALA A 218 20.94 5.58 -5.95
C ALA A 218 19.70 4.67 -6.16
N ALA A 219 18.58 5.23 -6.64
CA ALA A 219 17.40 4.47 -6.97
C ALA A 219 17.62 3.53 -8.16
N VAL A 220 18.23 4.01 -9.23
CA VAL A 220 18.52 3.23 -10.45
C VAL A 220 19.59 2.18 -10.17
N ASP A 221 20.67 2.52 -9.46
CA ASP A 221 21.71 1.56 -9.04
C ASP A 221 21.09 0.44 -8.16
N GLY A 222 20.12 0.78 -7.31
CA GLY A 222 19.37 -0.19 -6.53
C GLY A 222 18.50 -1.13 -7.40
N LEU A 223 17.91 -0.63 -8.49
CA LEU A 223 17.19 -1.47 -9.47
C LEU A 223 18.15 -2.45 -10.17
N VAL A 224 19.34 -1.99 -10.54
CA VAL A 224 20.39 -2.83 -11.15
C VAL A 224 20.86 -3.91 -10.18
N ALA A 225 21.04 -3.57 -8.91
CA ALA A 225 21.48 -4.52 -7.88
C ALA A 225 20.41 -5.59 -7.56
N ASP A 226 19.12 -5.29 -7.74
CA ASP A 226 17.98 -6.17 -7.41
C ASP A 226 17.46 -6.96 -8.64
N ARG A 227 18.36 -7.34 -9.53
CA ARG A 227 18.04 -8.06 -10.76
C ARG A 227 17.41 -9.44 -10.52
N ASP A 228 17.83 -10.13 -9.46
CA ASP A 228 17.33 -11.48 -9.14
C ASP A 228 15.83 -11.46 -8.79
N THR A 229 15.39 -10.44 -8.08
CA THR A 229 13.95 -10.25 -7.79
C THR A 229 13.17 -9.98 -9.08
N LEU A 230 13.70 -9.15 -9.97
CA LEU A 230 13.10 -8.87 -11.28
C LEU A 230 12.89 -10.15 -12.09
N ALA A 231 13.85 -11.07 -12.08
CA ALA A 231 13.78 -12.33 -12.85
C ALA A 231 12.61 -13.24 -12.42
N THR A 232 12.20 -13.19 -11.14
CA THR A 232 11.10 -14.01 -10.60
C THR A 232 9.72 -13.38 -10.75
N LEU A 233 9.65 -12.08 -11.05
CA LEU A 233 8.41 -11.31 -11.11
C LEU A 233 7.34 -11.86 -12.05
N PRO A 234 7.63 -12.26 -13.30
CA PRO A 234 6.60 -12.73 -14.22
C PRO A 234 5.90 -13.98 -13.71
N GLU A 235 6.65 -14.97 -13.23
CA GLU A 235 6.09 -16.20 -12.67
C GLU A 235 5.29 -15.91 -11.40
N ARG A 236 5.84 -15.08 -10.50
CA ARG A 236 5.16 -14.66 -9.28
C ARG A 236 3.82 -13.98 -9.56
N THR A 237 3.79 -13.06 -10.52
CA THR A 237 2.57 -12.35 -10.92
C THR A 237 1.52 -13.31 -11.45
N LEU A 238 1.89 -14.22 -12.34
CA LEU A 238 0.97 -15.23 -12.90
C LEU A 238 0.38 -16.14 -11.81
N VAL A 239 1.20 -16.59 -10.87
CA VAL A 239 0.75 -17.44 -9.76
C VAL A 239 -0.20 -16.66 -8.84
N LEU A 240 0.14 -15.42 -8.47
CA LEU A 240 -0.70 -14.58 -7.63
C LEU A 240 -2.03 -14.23 -8.30
N ASP A 241 -2.04 -13.92 -9.59
CA ASP A 241 -3.26 -13.63 -10.34
C ASP A 241 -4.17 -14.86 -10.40
N SER A 242 -3.59 -16.05 -10.66
CA SER A 242 -4.33 -17.31 -10.58
C SER A 242 -4.97 -17.55 -9.21
N LEU A 243 -4.25 -17.26 -8.12
CA LEU A 243 -4.78 -17.37 -6.75
C LEU A 243 -5.89 -16.35 -6.46
N ARG A 244 -5.77 -15.12 -6.96
CA ARG A 244 -6.82 -14.09 -6.88
C ARG A 244 -8.09 -14.50 -7.63
N ASP A 245 -7.95 -15.09 -8.82
CA ASP A 245 -9.07 -15.63 -9.60
C ASP A 245 -9.80 -16.74 -8.86
N HIS A 246 -9.13 -17.46 -7.95
CA HIS A 246 -9.74 -18.43 -7.06
C HIS A 246 -10.38 -17.81 -5.79
N GLY A 247 -10.43 -16.48 -5.70
CA GLY A 247 -11.08 -15.77 -4.58
C GLY A 247 -10.22 -15.64 -3.33
N LEU A 248 -8.90 -15.81 -3.42
CA LEU A 248 -7.98 -15.76 -2.27
C LEU A 248 -7.34 -14.39 -2.05
N ALA A 249 -7.84 -13.30 -2.67
CA ALA A 249 -7.24 -12.00 -2.62
C ALA A 249 -6.96 -11.51 -1.18
N GLU A 250 -7.97 -11.60 -0.30
CA GLU A 250 -7.86 -11.19 1.11
C GLU A 250 -6.83 -12.03 1.88
N LEU A 251 -6.81 -13.35 1.64
CA LEU A 251 -5.83 -14.23 2.26
C LEU A 251 -4.39 -13.87 1.83
N LEU A 252 -4.18 -13.57 0.54
CA LEU A 252 -2.86 -13.19 0.03
C LEU A 252 -2.36 -11.88 0.65
N GLU A 253 -3.24 -10.91 0.88
CA GLU A 253 -2.89 -9.66 1.57
C GLU A 253 -2.53 -9.92 3.04
N ASP A 254 -3.32 -10.69 3.76
CA ASP A 254 -3.06 -11.06 5.16
C ASP A 254 -1.74 -11.84 5.32
N LEU A 255 -1.49 -12.83 4.45
CA LEU A 255 -0.23 -13.59 4.47
C LEU A 255 0.99 -12.71 4.22
N ARG A 256 0.88 -11.74 3.33
CA ARG A 256 1.94 -10.78 3.04
C ARG A 256 2.18 -9.84 4.21
N ASP A 257 1.11 -9.26 4.79
CA ASP A 257 1.20 -8.30 5.89
C ASP A 257 1.77 -8.92 7.17
N ARG A 258 1.56 -10.24 7.36
CA ARG A 258 2.12 -11.04 8.46
C ARG A 258 3.48 -11.66 8.13
N GLU A 259 4.00 -11.50 6.90
CA GLU A 259 5.25 -12.09 6.42
C GLU A 259 5.33 -13.61 6.68
N VAL A 260 4.26 -14.32 6.36
CA VAL A 260 4.13 -15.75 6.69
C VAL A 260 5.19 -16.57 5.94
N PRO A 261 5.99 -17.40 6.65
CA PRO A 261 7.02 -18.21 6.03
C PRO A 261 6.41 -19.32 5.15
N THR A 262 7.13 -19.70 4.07
CA THR A 262 6.64 -20.62 3.06
C THR A 262 6.16 -21.96 3.64
N GLU A 263 6.81 -22.46 4.68
CA GLU A 263 6.48 -23.72 5.35
C GLU A 263 5.12 -23.71 6.05
N ALA A 264 4.63 -22.51 6.45
CA ALA A 264 3.36 -22.35 7.14
C ALA A 264 2.16 -22.13 6.18
N LEU A 265 2.40 -21.80 4.91
CA LEU A 265 1.36 -21.40 3.96
C LEU A 265 0.25 -22.44 3.77
N THR A 266 0.58 -23.73 3.78
CA THR A 266 -0.42 -24.80 3.66
C THR A 266 -1.34 -24.83 4.87
N ALA A 267 -0.80 -24.66 6.08
CA ALA A 267 -1.58 -24.62 7.31
C ALA A 267 -2.47 -23.36 7.39
N GLU A 268 -1.97 -22.22 6.94
CA GLU A 268 -2.73 -20.97 6.85
C GLU A 268 -3.90 -21.08 5.86
N LEU A 269 -3.69 -21.72 4.71
CA LEU A 269 -4.77 -21.98 3.74
C LEU A 269 -5.86 -22.90 4.36
N GLU A 270 -5.45 -23.94 5.06
CA GLU A 270 -6.39 -24.83 5.76
C GLU A 270 -7.17 -24.09 6.85
N LEU A 271 -6.49 -23.24 7.62
CA LEU A 271 -7.13 -22.40 8.64
C LEU A 271 -8.15 -21.44 8.03
N ALA A 272 -7.80 -20.74 6.98
CA ALA A 272 -8.70 -19.83 6.26
C ALA A 272 -9.92 -20.54 5.70
N TRP A 273 -9.72 -21.76 5.15
CA TRP A 273 -10.82 -22.58 4.67
C TRP A 273 -11.76 -23.01 5.81
N TRP A 274 -11.21 -23.45 6.95
CA TRP A 274 -12.03 -23.82 8.11
C TRP A 274 -12.77 -22.64 8.71
N GLN A 275 -12.14 -21.46 8.77
CA GLN A 275 -12.79 -20.22 9.23
C GLN A 275 -13.96 -19.85 8.32
N SER A 276 -13.77 -19.86 7.00
CA SER A 276 -14.83 -19.58 6.03
C SER A 276 -15.95 -20.59 6.10
N ALA A 277 -15.62 -21.87 6.27
CA ALA A 277 -16.64 -22.93 6.43
C ALA A 277 -17.44 -22.76 7.73
N LEU A 278 -16.78 -22.42 8.84
CA LEU A 278 -17.43 -22.14 10.12
C LEU A 278 -18.34 -20.91 10.02
N GLU A 279 -17.85 -19.83 9.41
CA GLU A 279 -18.65 -18.61 9.21
C GLU A 279 -19.88 -18.87 8.34
N ALA A 280 -19.72 -19.65 7.27
CA ALA A 280 -20.83 -20.06 6.42
C ALA A 280 -21.87 -20.92 7.19
N MET A 281 -21.40 -21.82 8.07
CA MET A 281 -22.27 -22.61 8.92
C MET A 281 -23.04 -21.75 9.93
N ILE A 282 -22.34 -20.81 10.58
CA ILE A 282 -22.96 -19.89 11.55
C ILE A 282 -23.98 -18.98 10.85
N SER A 283 -23.59 -18.38 9.72
CA SER A 283 -24.47 -17.47 8.96
C SER A 283 -25.63 -18.18 8.29
N GLY A 284 -25.50 -19.47 8.01
CA GLY A 284 -26.58 -20.33 7.44
C GLY A 284 -27.57 -20.84 8.44
N ASP A 285 -27.34 -20.68 9.76
CA ASP A 285 -28.24 -21.11 10.84
C ASP A 285 -28.70 -19.87 11.62
N ASP A 286 -29.99 -19.52 11.47
CA ASP A 286 -30.61 -18.35 12.10
C ASP A 286 -30.42 -18.33 13.62
N PHE A 287 -30.41 -19.51 14.26
CA PHE A 287 -30.22 -19.62 15.69
C PHE A 287 -28.77 -19.31 16.10
N LEU A 288 -27.79 -19.86 15.39
CA LEU A 288 -26.37 -19.61 15.66
C LEU A 288 -25.98 -18.16 15.32
N ALA A 289 -26.54 -17.61 14.24
CA ALA A 289 -26.27 -16.23 13.82
C ALA A 289 -26.79 -15.20 14.82
N MET A 290 -27.87 -15.52 15.57
CA MET A 290 -28.46 -14.63 16.57
C MET A 290 -27.85 -14.78 17.97
N MET A 291 -27.09 -15.83 18.24
CA MET A 291 -26.49 -16.08 19.55
C MET A 291 -25.04 -15.59 19.63
N SER A 292 -24.81 -14.64 20.50
CA SER A 292 -23.43 -14.29 20.88
C SER A 292 -22.88 -15.34 21.86
N GLY A 293 -21.56 -15.51 21.92
CA GLY A 293 -20.91 -16.38 22.92
C GLY A 293 -21.24 -15.99 24.37
N THR A 294 -21.52 -14.72 24.62
CA THR A 294 -21.95 -14.18 25.93
C THR A 294 -23.34 -14.67 26.26
N ASP A 295 -24.30 -14.61 25.34
CA ASP A 295 -25.67 -15.07 25.53
C ASP A 295 -25.71 -16.57 25.78
N LEU A 296 -24.92 -17.35 25.04
CA LEU A 296 -24.77 -18.78 25.22
C LEU A 296 -24.24 -19.13 26.62
N ALA A 297 -23.22 -18.42 27.10
CA ALA A 297 -22.67 -18.60 28.43
C ALA A 297 -23.66 -18.23 29.55
N GLU A 298 -24.53 -17.23 29.32
CA GLU A 298 -25.60 -16.89 30.26
C GLU A 298 -26.69 -17.98 30.31
N VAL A 299 -27.11 -18.49 29.17
CA VAL A 299 -28.08 -19.61 29.08
C VAL A 299 -27.51 -20.85 29.76
N GLU A 300 -26.26 -21.21 29.52
CA GLU A 300 -25.61 -22.35 30.16
C GLU A 300 -25.52 -22.19 31.69
N ARG A 301 -25.18 -21.00 32.17
CA ARG A 301 -25.13 -20.68 33.59
C ARG A 301 -26.55 -20.81 34.22
N GLY A 302 -27.53 -20.20 33.57
CA GLY A 302 -28.93 -20.29 33.96
C GLY A 302 -29.43 -21.74 34.02
N PHE A 303 -29.10 -22.55 33.02
CA PHE A 303 -29.44 -23.98 33.02
C PHE A 303 -28.81 -24.73 34.21
N ARG A 304 -27.51 -24.54 34.48
CA ARG A 304 -26.82 -25.17 35.62
C ARG A 304 -27.42 -24.77 36.96
N ASP A 305 -27.80 -23.51 37.13
CA ASP A 305 -28.42 -23.03 38.37
C ASP A 305 -29.84 -23.60 38.56
N LEU A 306 -30.62 -23.67 37.48
CA LEU A 306 -31.93 -24.27 37.51
C LEU A 306 -31.89 -25.81 37.77
N ASP A 307 -30.92 -26.48 37.14
CA ASP A 307 -30.72 -27.92 37.33
C ASP A 307 -30.32 -28.21 38.79
N ARG A 308 -29.41 -27.45 39.38
CA ARG A 308 -29.03 -27.55 40.79
C ARG A 308 -30.25 -27.32 41.70
N ALA A 309 -31.01 -26.25 41.43
CA ALA A 309 -32.22 -25.95 42.22
C ALA A 309 -33.28 -27.06 42.07
N HIS A 310 -33.38 -27.68 40.90
CA HIS A 310 -34.27 -28.82 40.65
C HIS A 310 -33.85 -30.05 41.47
N LEU A 311 -32.56 -30.37 41.46
CA LEU A 311 -31.99 -31.48 42.26
C LEU A 311 -32.17 -31.25 43.77
N GLU A 312 -31.87 -30.04 44.27
CA GLU A 312 -32.03 -29.67 45.68
C GLU A 312 -33.50 -29.83 46.16
N ARG A 313 -34.44 -29.45 45.29
CA ARG A 313 -35.89 -29.62 45.59
C ARG A 313 -36.40 -31.04 45.41
N GLY A 314 -35.61 -31.92 44.80
CA GLY A 314 -35.99 -33.31 44.52
C GLY A 314 -36.34 -34.05 45.76
N GLY A 315 -35.61 -33.94 46.87
CA GLY A 315 -35.88 -34.54 48.15
C GLY A 315 -37.20 -34.07 48.79
N ALA A 316 -37.46 -32.77 48.77
CA ALA A 316 -38.75 -32.21 49.29
C ALA A 316 -39.96 -32.67 48.45
N ARG A 317 -39.81 -32.72 47.10
CA ARG A 317 -40.86 -33.23 46.20
C ARG A 317 -41.13 -34.68 46.44
N LEU A 318 -40.12 -35.52 46.61
CA LEU A 318 -40.28 -36.95 46.93
C LEU A 318 -40.94 -37.12 48.26
N SER A 319 -40.53 -36.42 49.32
CA SER A 319 -41.13 -36.45 50.64
C SER A 319 -42.61 -36.02 50.62
N ALA A 320 -42.93 -34.97 49.85
CA ALA A 320 -44.33 -34.53 49.69
C ALA A 320 -45.17 -35.56 48.95
N ALA A 321 -44.62 -36.21 47.89
CA ALA A 321 -45.30 -37.25 47.15
C ALA A 321 -45.58 -38.53 48.04
N LEU A 322 -44.55 -38.94 48.80
CA LEU A 322 -44.68 -40.04 49.74
C LEU A 322 -45.68 -39.70 50.81
N ALA A 323 -45.67 -38.54 51.41
CA ALA A 323 -46.64 -38.08 52.38
C ALA A 323 -48.07 -38.01 51.84
N ALA A 324 -48.26 -37.66 50.58
CA ALA A 324 -49.53 -37.67 49.89
C ALA A 324 -50.04 -39.10 49.70
N ARG A 325 -49.23 -40.03 49.24
CA ARG A 325 -49.50 -41.43 49.09
C ARG A 325 -49.84 -42.05 50.42
N TRP A 326 -49.09 -41.73 51.45
CA TRP A 326 -49.39 -42.27 52.82
C TRP A 326 -50.71 -41.74 53.39
N ARG A 327 -51.02 -40.48 53.22
CA ARG A 327 -52.31 -39.90 53.60
C ARG A 327 -53.50 -40.62 52.93
N GLU A 328 -53.37 -40.97 51.66
CA GLU A 328 -54.35 -41.69 50.90
C GLU A 328 -54.47 -43.15 51.41
N ALA A 329 -53.35 -43.84 51.66
CA ALA A 329 -53.34 -45.19 52.23
C ALA A 329 -54.00 -45.21 53.62
N LEU A 330 -53.74 -44.20 54.48
CA LEU A 330 -54.40 -44.05 55.76
C LEU A 330 -55.92 -43.89 55.64
N ARG A 331 -56.41 -43.26 54.61
CA ARG A 331 -57.90 -43.12 54.38
C ARG A 331 -58.52 -44.42 53.87
N THR A 332 -57.77 -45.08 52.99
CA THR A 332 -58.28 -46.36 52.38
C THR A 332 -58.26 -47.53 53.39
N TYR A 333 -57.16 -47.68 54.14
CA TYR A 333 -56.90 -48.78 55.04
C TYR A 333 -57.11 -48.40 56.53
N ARG A 334 -58.25 -47.82 56.87
CA ARG A 334 -58.52 -47.25 58.20
C ARG A 334 -58.36 -48.23 59.38
N ALA A 335 -58.73 -49.52 59.19
CA ALA A 335 -58.57 -50.51 60.21
C ALA A 335 -57.11 -50.79 60.55
N ASP A 336 -56.30 -51.03 59.54
CA ASP A 336 -54.84 -51.23 59.66
C ASP A 336 -54.10 -49.99 60.16
N ALA A 337 -54.56 -48.81 59.80
CA ALA A 337 -54.01 -47.52 60.31
C ALA A 337 -54.28 -47.40 61.83
N ALA A 338 -55.41 -47.90 62.35
CA ALA A 338 -55.69 -47.93 63.79
C ALA A 338 -54.75 -48.92 64.53
N VAL A 339 -54.46 -50.07 63.90
CA VAL A 339 -53.54 -51.08 64.44
C VAL A 339 -52.11 -50.48 64.44
N LEU A 340 -51.68 -49.92 63.35
CA LEU A 340 -50.37 -49.26 63.25
C LEU A 340 -50.18 -48.14 64.28
N ARG A 341 -51.23 -47.32 64.48
CA ARG A 341 -51.24 -46.28 65.51
C ARG A 341 -51.01 -46.84 66.91
N THR A 342 -51.63 -47.98 67.19
CA THR A 342 -51.54 -48.67 68.50
C THR A 342 -50.13 -49.22 68.68
N LEU A 343 -49.59 -49.91 67.69
CA LEU A 343 -48.22 -50.42 67.71
C LEU A 343 -47.15 -49.31 67.89
N LEU A 344 -47.30 -48.22 67.19
CA LEU A 344 -46.37 -47.06 67.31
C LEU A 344 -46.47 -46.42 68.72
N LYS A 345 -47.65 -46.39 69.35
CA LYS A 345 -47.84 -45.90 70.73
C LYS A 345 -47.17 -46.78 71.76
N GLN A 346 -47.06 -48.08 71.50
CA GLN A 346 -46.40 -49.05 72.38
C GLN A 346 -44.83 -48.91 72.37
N GLY A 347 -44.28 -48.16 71.45
CA GLY A 347 -42.90 -47.72 71.46
C GLY A 347 -41.89 -48.68 70.85
N SER A 348 -42.22 -49.91 70.52
CA SER A 348 -41.27 -50.89 69.92
C SER A 348 -41.99 -51.86 69.00
N PRO A 349 -42.42 -51.44 67.83
CA PRO A 349 -43.03 -52.36 66.89
C PRO A 349 -42.01 -53.39 66.38
N THR A 350 -42.35 -54.70 66.52
CA THR A 350 -41.48 -55.76 65.96
C THR A 350 -41.80 -55.96 64.50
N VAL A 351 -40.88 -56.55 63.72
CA VAL A 351 -41.09 -56.89 62.30
C VAL A 351 -42.30 -57.78 62.15
N GLU A 352 -42.55 -58.74 63.06
CA GLU A 352 -43.66 -59.64 63.07
C GLU A 352 -45.00 -58.90 63.27
N SER A 353 -45.03 -57.89 64.20
CA SER A 353 -46.23 -57.08 64.43
C SER A 353 -46.53 -56.14 63.25
N LEU A 354 -45.50 -55.65 62.53
CA LEU A 354 -45.64 -54.83 61.33
C LEU A 354 -46.11 -55.69 60.12
N ALA A 355 -45.69 -56.96 60.04
CA ALA A 355 -46.12 -57.87 58.98
C ALA A 355 -47.62 -58.19 59.02
N THR A 356 -48.31 -57.85 60.07
CA THR A 356 -49.76 -57.96 60.15
C THR A 356 -50.56 -56.84 59.51
N ILE A 357 -49.80 -55.74 59.11
CA ILE A 357 -50.39 -54.55 58.49
C ILE A 357 -50.29 -54.67 56.98
N THR A 358 -51.31 -54.22 56.30
CA THR A 358 -51.34 -54.23 54.82
C THR A 358 -50.11 -53.47 54.23
N PRO A 359 -49.33 -54.10 53.32
CA PRO A 359 -48.10 -53.55 52.76
C PRO A 359 -48.32 -52.17 52.14
N GLU A 360 -49.42 -51.92 51.49
CA GLU A 360 -49.82 -50.68 50.83
C GLU A 360 -49.93 -49.51 51.84
N LEU A 361 -50.13 -49.78 53.12
CA LEU A 361 -50.06 -48.74 54.14
C LEU A 361 -48.66 -48.46 54.62
N LEU A 362 -47.77 -49.45 54.68
CA LEU A 362 -46.41 -49.33 55.18
C LEU A 362 -45.44 -48.80 54.10
N GLN A 363 -45.63 -49.25 52.87
CA GLN A 363 -44.69 -48.91 51.79
C GLN A 363 -44.48 -47.38 51.55
N PRO A 364 -45.51 -46.51 51.57
CA PRO A 364 -45.30 -45.09 51.48
C PRO A 364 -44.60 -44.43 52.68
N LEU A 365 -44.73 -45.12 53.88
CA LEU A 365 -44.08 -44.62 55.10
C LEU A 365 -42.59 -45.03 55.18
N VAL A 366 -42.29 -46.25 54.74
CA VAL A 366 -40.99 -46.87 54.80
C VAL A 366 -40.61 -47.32 53.39
N PRO A 367 -40.24 -46.40 52.48
CA PRO A 367 -40.02 -46.73 51.07
C PRO A 367 -38.79 -47.58 50.85
N VAL A 368 -37.89 -47.65 51.82
CA VAL A 368 -36.63 -48.41 51.74
C VAL A 368 -36.47 -49.21 53.02
N VAL A 369 -36.36 -50.50 52.94
CA VAL A 369 -36.06 -51.39 54.04
C VAL A 369 -34.70 -52.03 53.84
N THR A 370 -33.82 -51.85 54.79
CA THR A 370 -32.52 -52.52 54.76
C THR A 370 -32.52 -53.68 55.73
N THR A 371 -32.17 -54.88 55.28
CA THR A 371 -32.07 -56.06 56.12
C THR A 371 -30.67 -56.62 56.12
N SER A 372 -30.27 -57.26 57.26
CA SER A 372 -29.01 -58.01 57.25
C SER A 372 -29.25 -59.32 56.47
N PRO A 373 -28.23 -59.74 55.64
CA PRO A 373 -28.37 -61.04 54.94
C PRO A 373 -28.53 -62.26 55.85
N MET A 374 -28.38 -62.05 57.15
CA MET A 374 -28.41 -63.12 58.19
C MET A 374 -29.66 -63.01 59.09
N ALA A 375 -30.61 -62.19 58.73
CA ALA A 375 -31.83 -62.02 59.46
C ALA A 375 -33.02 -62.83 58.84
#